data_797aafb7ed17c4a330d0de8bdfe20d87
#
_entry.id   797aafb7ed17c4a330d0de8bdfe20d87
#
_cell.length_a   1.000
_cell.length_b   1.000
_cell.length_c   1.000
_cell.angle_alpha   90.00
_cell.angle_beta   90.00
_cell.angle_gamma   90.00
#
_symmetry.space_group_name_H-M   'P 1'
#
loop_
_entity.id
_entity.type
_entity.pdbx_description
1 polymer ?
#
loop_
_entity_poly.entity_id
_entity_poly.type
_entity_poly.pdbx_seq_one_letter_code
_entity_poly.pdbx_strand_id
1 'polypeptide(L)'
;MPASAQYPQLTDEAKTFIDSQKKQWAAHSDSAWAVAFPIVVEEAKAGRPYVPWAGQPYDLRQAKIPAFPGAEGGGMYTFGGRGGKVLTVTNLNDDGPGSFRWACEQGGARIVVFNVSGIIRLKSPIYVRAPYITIAGQTAPGEGICIAGESFQVDTHDVIVRHMRFRHG
;
A
#
# COMPACT_ATOMS: atom_id res chain seq x y z
N MET A 1 -34.62 -23.59 -23.74
CA MET A 1 -33.21 -24.01 -23.77
C MET A 1 -32.46 -23.11 -22.83
N PRO A 2 -31.71 -23.60 -21.84
CA PRO A 2 -30.88 -22.73 -21.06
C PRO A 2 -29.80 -22.10 -21.96
N ALA A 3 -29.63 -20.79 -21.89
CA ALA A 3 -28.59 -20.09 -22.61
C ALA A 3 -27.25 -20.69 -22.18
N SER A 4 -26.51 -21.28 -23.12
CA SER A 4 -25.12 -21.70 -22.86
C SER A 4 -24.32 -20.46 -22.47
N ALA A 5 -23.59 -20.57 -21.38
CA ALA A 5 -22.73 -19.47 -20.93
C ALA A 5 -21.81 -19.02 -22.08
N GLN A 6 -21.80 -17.73 -22.36
CA GLN A 6 -21.05 -17.09 -23.45
C GLN A 6 -19.52 -17.16 -23.22
N TYR A 7 -19.09 -17.55 -22.02
CA TYR A 7 -17.70 -17.65 -21.62
C TYR A 7 -17.29 -19.09 -21.32
N PRO A 8 -16.06 -19.49 -21.67
CA PRO A 8 -15.57 -20.82 -21.35
C PRO A 8 -15.60 -21.06 -19.82
N GLN A 9 -16.01 -22.26 -19.43
CA GLN A 9 -16.02 -22.65 -18.01
C GLN A 9 -14.58 -22.91 -17.55
N LEU A 10 -14.28 -22.44 -16.34
CA LEU A 10 -12.98 -22.71 -15.72
C LEU A 10 -12.85 -24.21 -15.40
N THR A 11 -11.66 -24.75 -15.64
CA THR A 11 -11.32 -26.11 -15.21
C THR A 11 -11.27 -26.17 -13.67
N ASP A 12 -11.42 -27.36 -13.11
CA ASP A 12 -11.38 -27.52 -11.64
C ASP A 12 -10.00 -27.23 -11.06
N GLU A 13 -8.93 -27.47 -11.82
CA GLU A 13 -7.57 -27.08 -11.49
C GLU A 13 -7.44 -25.54 -11.41
N ALA A 14 -7.99 -24.84 -12.41
CA ALA A 14 -7.98 -23.37 -12.42
C ALA A 14 -8.80 -22.78 -11.25
N LYS A 15 -9.94 -23.37 -10.92
CA LYS A 15 -10.72 -22.96 -9.73
C LYS A 15 -9.92 -23.15 -8.45
N THR A 16 -9.32 -24.32 -8.25
CA THR A 16 -8.50 -24.63 -7.07
C THR A 16 -7.33 -23.66 -6.94
N PHE A 17 -6.67 -23.35 -8.05
CA PHE A 17 -5.59 -22.35 -8.07
C PHE A 17 -6.09 -20.96 -7.66
N ILE A 18 -7.18 -20.49 -8.26
CA ILE A 18 -7.79 -19.20 -7.94
C ILE A 18 -8.19 -19.13 -6.46
N ASP A 19 -8.79 -20.19 -5.92
CA ASP A 19 -9.23 -20.21 -4.52
C ASP A 19 -8.03 -20.20 -3.56
N SER A 20 -6.93 -20.87 -3.90
CA SER A 20 -5.69 -20.80 -3.13
C SER A 20 -5.10 -19.40 -3.13
N GLN A 21 -5.08 -18.71 -4.29
CA GLN A 21 -4.63 -17.33 -4.41
C GLN A 21 -5.51 -16.36 -3.60
N LYS A 22 -6.82 -16.48 -3.72
CA LYS A 22 -7.78 -15.68 -2.93
C LYS A 22 -7.56 -15.84 -1.43
N LYS A 23 -7.31 -17.06 -0.96
CA LYS A 23 -7.03 -17.34 0.46
C LYS A 23 -5.73 -16.67 0.93
N GLN A 24 -4.68 -16.71 0.12
CA GLN A 24 -3.43 -16.03 0.41
C GLN A 24 -3.61 -14.50 0.43
N TRP A 25 -4.34 -13.94 -0.54
CA TRP A 25 -4.63 -12.51 -0.61
C TRP A 25 -5.45 -12.04 0.59
N ALA A 26 -6.45 -12.83 1.01
CA ALA A 26 -7.23 -12.54 2.21
C ALA A 26 -6.35 -12.50 3.45
N ALA A 27 -5.43 -13.47 3.62
CA ALA A 27 -4.52 -13.50 4.75
C ALA A 27 -3.60 -12.26 4.82
N HIS A 28 -3.07 -11.79 3.68
CA HIS A 28 -2.30 -10.54 3.62
C HIS A 28 -3.17 -9.31 3.95
N SER A 29 -4.39 -9.26 3.41
CA SER A 29 -5.35 -8.20 3.70
C SER A 29 -5.69 -8.12 5.19
N ASP A 30 -5.96 -9.27 5.81
CA ASP A 30 -6.32 -9.37 7.23
C ASP A 30 -5.14 -8.97 8.13
N SER A 31 -3.93 -9.39 7.77
CA SER A 31 -2.70 -8.99 8.47
C SER A 31 -2.48 -7.47 8.43
N ALA A 32 -2.62 -6.86 7.25
CA ALA A 32 -2.51 -5.41 7.10
C ALA A 32 -3.60 -4.67 7.88
N TRP A 33 -4.82 -5.24 7.94
CA TRP A 33 -5.94 -4.69 8.68
C TRP A 33 -5.74 -4.77 10.20
N ALA A 34 -5.20 -5.87 10.69
CA ALA A 34 -4.89 -6.03 12.12
C ALA A 34 -3.92 -4.96 12.63
N VAL A 35 -2.98 -4.52 11.79
CA VAL A 35 -2.04 -3.44 12.10
C VAL A 35 -2.71 -2.06 12.02
N ALA A 36 -3.58 -1.84 11.04
CA ALA A 36 -4.20 -0.53 10.81
C ALA A 36 -5.36 -0.25 11.76
N PHE A 37 -6.16 -1.26 12.11
CA PHE A 37 -7.41 -1.11 12.85
C PHE A 37 -7.28 -0.40 14.20
N PRO A 38 -6.27 -0.65 15.05
CA PRO A 38 -6.08 0.09 16.28
C PRO A 38 -5.89 1.60 16.06
N ILE A 39 -5.15 1.99 15.00
CA ILE A 39 -4.91 3.39 14.66
C ILE A 39 -6.21 4.07 14.25
N VAL A 40 -6.98 3.38 13.41
CA VAL A 40 -8.30 3.80 12.93
C VAL A 40 -9.26 4.04 14.08
N VAL A 41 -9.29 3.13 15.05
CA VAL A 41 -10.16 3.25 16.23
C VAL A 41 -9.77 4.46 17.10
N GLU A 42 -8.48 4.71 17.27
CA GLU A 42 -8.03 5.89 18.02
C GLU A 42 -8.38 7.20 17.30
N GLU A 43 -8.23 7.25 15.98
CA GLU A 43 -8.65 8.41 15.19
C GLU A 43 -10.16 8.65 15.25
N ALA A 44 -10.96 7.57 15.23
CA ALA A 44 -12.41 7.66 15.40
C ALA A 44 -12.82 8.19 16.78
N LYS A 45 -12.14 7.77 17.85
CA LYS A 45 -12.36 8.29 19.21
C LYS A 45 -12.07 9.79 19.33
N ALA A 46 -11.20 10.34 18.50
CA ALA A 46 -10.91 11.77 18.45
C ALA A 46 -12.07 12.61 17.86
N GLY A 47 -13.24 12.02 17.63
CA GLY A 47 -14.46 12.70 17.18
C GLY A 47 -14.50 12.95 15.68
N ARG A 48 -13.66 12.32 14.90
CA ARG A 48 -13.70 12.38 13.44
C ARG A 48 -14.55 11.23 12.92
N PRO A 49 -15.56 11.50 12.06
CA PRO A 49 -16.31 10.43 11.43
C PRO A 49 -15.32 9.60 10.60
N TYR A 50 -15.03 8.41 11.07
CA TYR A 50 -14.13 7.53 10.37
C TYR A 50 -14.90 6.51 9.55
N VAL A 51 -15.08 6.87 8.32
CA VAL A 51 -15.16 5.89 7.24
C VAL A 51 -14.03 6.29 6.30
N PRO A 52 -12.96 5.50 6.14
CA PRO A 52 -11.74 5.91 5.42
C PRO A 52 -12.02 6.41 4.01
N TRP A 53 -13.06 5.85 3.39
CA TRP A 53 -13.54 6.18 2.04
C TRP A 53 -14.62 7.27 2.00
N ALA A 54 -15.11 7.73 3.14
CA ALA A 54 -16.14 8.77 3.26
C ALA A 54 -15.67 10.00 4.05
N GLY A 55 -14.43 9.99 4.55
CA GLY A 55 -13.82 11.17 5.15
C GLY A 55 -13.72 12.28 4.11
N GLN A 56 -14.23 13.45 4.45
CA GLN A 56 -14.02 14.63 3.62
C GLN A 56 -12.58 15.11 3.80
N PRO A 57 -11.88 15.57 2.75
CA PRO A 57 -10.49 16.04 2.86
C PRO A 57 -10.29 17.14 3.91
N TYR A 58 -11.29 17.97 4.18
CA TYR A 58 -11.23 19.03 5.18
C TYR A 58 -11.39 18.55 6.61
N ASP A 59 -11.85 17.30 6.82
CA ASP A 59 -11.97 16.69 8.16
C ASP A 59 -10.63 16.11 8.64
N LEU A 60 -9.69 15.95 7.74
CA LEU A 60 -8.35 15.45 8.05
C LEU A 60 -7.43 16.61 8.45
N ARG A 61 -6.66 16.40 9.52
CA ARG A 61 -5.63 17.35 9.91
C ARG A 61 -4.59 17.48 8.80
N GLN A 62 -4.27 18.69 8.41
CA GLN A 62 -3.28 18.98 7.36
C GLN A 62 -1.94 19.42 7.97
N ALA A 63 -0.85 19.12 7.27
CA ALA A 63 0.47 19.63 7.62
C ALA A 63 0.56 21.14 7.33
N LYS A 64 1.46 21.83 8.05
CA LYS A 64 1.70 23.27 7.84
C LYS A 64 2.64 23.56 6.66
N ILE A 65 3.33 22.54 6.19
CA ILE A 65 4.29 22.64 5.09
C ILE A 65 3.93 21.63 3.99
N PRO A 66 4.21 21.91 2.72
CA PRO A 66 3.91 20.98 1.62
C PRO A 66 4.54 19.59 1.83
N ALA A 67 3.93 18.59 1.26
CA ALA A 67 4.38 17.19 1.31
C ALA A 67 5.83 17.03 0.81
N PHE A 68 6.17 17.79 -0.22
CA PHE A 68 7.53 17.92 -0.78
C PHE A 68 7.60 19.24 -1.59
N PRO A 69 8.78 19.76 -1.91
CA PRO A 69 8.92 20.93 -2.76
C PRO A 69 8.22 20.75 -4.11
N GLY A 70 7.33 21.70 -4.46
CA GLY A 70 6.53 21.63 -5.68
C GLY A 70 5.30 20.72 -5.60
N ALA A 71 4.88 20.27 -4.41
CA ALA A 71 3.61 19.58 -4.24
C ALA A 71 2.44 20.52 -4.49
N GLU A 72 1.47 20.07 -5.30
CA GLU A 72 0.27 20.82 -5.68
C GLU A 72 -0.99 19.95 -5.53
N GLY A 73 -2.15 20.57 -5.59
CA GLY A 73 -3.45 19.90 -5.52
C GLY A 73 -3.90 19.52 -4.11
N GLY A 74 -4.96 18.73 -4.00
CA GLY A 74 -5.65 18.43 -2.75
C GLY A 74 -4.78 17.75 -1.68
N GLY A 75 -3.78 16.98 -2.10
CA GLY A 75 -2.85 16.28 -1.20
C GLY A 75 -1.59 17.05 -0.84
N MET A 76 -1.44 18.32 -1.26
CA MET A 76 -0.20 19.07 -1.10
C MET A 76 0.26 19.25 0.35
N TYR A 77 -0.65 19.19 1.31
CA TYR A 77 -0.38 19.34 2.74
C TYR A 77 -0.49 18.02 3.51
N THR A 78 -0.37 16.89 2.83
CA THR A 78 -0.37 15.58 3.49
C THR A 78 0.88 15.39 4.37
N PHE A 79 0.71 14.72 5.51
CA PHE A 79 1.82 14.46 6.44
C PHE A 79 2.81 13.44 5.88
N GLY A 80 2.30 12.42 5.19
CA GLY A 80 3.10 11.24 4.91
C GLY A 80 3.71 10.65 6.18
N GLY A 81 4.89 10.07 6.07
CA GLY A 81 5.59 9.43 7.19
C GLY A 81 6.43 10.36 8.07
N ARG A 82 6.19 11.66 8.04
CA ARG A 82 7.02 12.64 8.79
C ARG A 82 7.07 12.35 10.28
N GLY A 83 8.28 12.40 10.84
CA GLY A 83 8.50 12.15 12.27
C GLY A 83 8.42 10.67 12.66
N GLY A 84 8.18 9.79 11.69
CA GLY A 84 8.06 8.37 11.92
C GLY A 84 9.38 7.58 11.77
N LYS A 85 9.25 6.26 11.84
CA LYS A 85 10.39 5.34 11.67
C LYS A 85 10.85 5.34 10.22
N VAL A 86 12.15 5.18 10.01
CA VAL A 86 12.72 4.88 8.69
C VAL A 86 12.83 3.37 8.54
N LEU A 87 12.18 2.83 7.51
CA LEU A 87 12.20 1.41 7.17
C LEU A 87 12.96 1.24 5.85
N THR A 88 14.02 0.47 5.88
CA THR A 88 14.87 0.27 4.71
C THR A 88 14.52 -1.02 3.99
N VAL A 89 14.20 -0.92 2.71
CA VAL A 89 14.06 -2.06 1.81
C VAL A 89 15.45 -2.50 1.38
N THR A 90 15.82 -3.73 1.76
CA THR A 90 17.16 -4.27 1.58
C THR A 90 17.23 -5.44 0.60
N ASN A 91 16.07 -5.91 0.11
CA ASN A 91 16.00 -7.00 -0.86
C ASN A 91 14.80 -6.79 -1.82
N LEU A 92 14.79 -7.56 -2.91
CA LEU A 92 13.75 -7.54 -3.93
C LEU A 92 12.70 -8.65 -3.76
N ASN A 93 12.69 -9.33 -2.63
CA ASN A 93 11.73 -10.39 -2.35
C ASN A 93 10.31 -9.84 -2.26
N ASP A 94 9.33 -10.68 -2.59
CA ASP A 94 7.91 -10.33 -2.44
C ASP A 94 7.52 -10.09 -1.00
N ASP A 95 8.07 -10.89 -0.07
CA ASP A 95 7.67 -10.90 1.34
C ASP A 95 8.88 -11.10 2.27
N GLY A 96 8.63 -10.98 3.58
CA GLY A 96 9.61 -11.18 4.65
C GLY A 96 10.35 -9.90 5.05
N PRO A 97 11.18 -9.97 6.09
CA PRO A 97 11.90 -8.81 6.62
C PRO A 97 12.76 -8.12 5.56
N GLY A 98 12.70 -6.79 5.53
CA GLY A 98 13.44 -5.97 4.56
C GLY A 98 12.86 -5.96 3.14
N SER A 99 11.72 -6.60 2.88
CA SER A 99 10.99 -6.48 1.63
C SER A 99 10.16 -5.19 1.57
N PHE A 100 9.74 -4.80 0.36
CA PHE A 100 8.87 -3.65 0.18
C PHE A 100 7.50 -3.86 0.85
N ARG A 101 6.92 -5.07 0.72
CA ARG A 101 5.68 -5.45 1.39
C ARG A 101 5.77 -5.27 2.89
N TRP A 102 6.80 -5.85 3.52
CA TRP A 102 7.02 -5.72 4.95
C TRP A 102 7.03 -4.25 5.41
N ALA A 103 7.70 -3.37 4.66
CA ALA A 103 7.76 -1.95 5.01
C ALA A 103 6.41 -1.23 4.81
N CYS A 104 5.64 -1.58 3.79
CA CYS A 104 4.34 -0.98 3.50
C CYS A 104 3.26 -1.36 4.52
N GLU A 105 3.27 -2.61 4.98
CA GLU A 105 2.23 -3.18 5.84
C GLU A 105 2.49 -2.95 7.35
N GLN A 106 3.55 -2.22 7.72
CA GLN A 106 3.76 -1.78 9.11
C GLN A 106 2.77 -0.70 9.51
N GLY A 107 2.58 -0.54 10.85
CA GLY A 107 1.77 0.53 11.43
C GLY A 107 2.57 1.73 11.91
N GLY A 108 1.87 2.84 12.12
CA GLY A 108 2.42 4.10 12.58
C GLY A 108 3.14 4.89 11.47
N ALA A 109 3.53 6.12 11.82
CA ALA A 109 4.22 7.00 10.88
C ALA A 109 5.56 6.37 10.44
N ARG A 110 5.81 6.29 9.11
CA ARG A 110 6.97 5.61 8.56
C ARG A 110 7.41 6.17 7.21
N ILE A 111 8.71 6.16 7.00
CA ILE A 111 9.34 6.52 5.73
C ILE A 111 10.03 5.28 5.18
N VAL A 112 9.61 4.83 4.01
CA VAL A 112 10.20 3.68 3.32
C VAL A 112 11.28 4.19 2.37
N VAL A 113 12.49 3.73 2.58
CA VAL A 113 13.67 4.03 1.75
C VAL A 113 14.24 2.74 1.16
N PHE A 114 15.02 2.85 0.10
CA PHE A 114 15.53 1.71 -0.63
C PHE A 114 17.06 1.69 -0.68
N ASN A 115 17.64 0.56 -0.29
CA ASN A 115 19.07 0.26 -0.42
C ASN A 115 19.36 -0.65 -1.63
N VAL A 116 18.33 -1.01 -2.38
CA VAL A 116 18.39 -1.87 -3.55
C VAL A 116 17.69 -1.23 -4.73
N SER A 117 18.03 -1.65 -5.94
CA SER A 117 17.33 -1.28 -7.16
C SER A 117 16.94 -2.52 -7.94
N GLY A 118 15.89 -2.42 -8.73
CA GLY A 118 15.44 -3.52 -9.59
C GLY A 118 13.93 -3.71 -9.61
N ILE A 119 13.50 -4.92 -9.97
CA ILE A 119 12.10 -5.27 -10.12
C ILE A 119 11.68 -6.17 -8.94
N ILE A 120 10.73 -5.69 -8.15
CA ILE A 120 10.05 -6.49 -7.13
C ILE A 120 8.81 -7.11 -7.79
N ARG A 121 8.76 -8.44 -7.84
CA ARG A 121 7.64 -9.18 -8.43
C ARG A 121 6.71 -9.66 -7.34
N LEU A 122 5.54 -9.04 -7.27
CA LEU A 122 4.51 -9.38 -6.31
C LEU A 122 3.77 -10.65 -6.74
N LYS A 123 3.57 -11.56 -5.80
CA LYS A 123 2.75 -12.79 -5.93
C LYS A 123 1.34 -12.59 -5.37
N SER A 124 1.15 -11.56 -4.57
CA SER A 124 -0.13 -11.14 -4.00
C SER A 124 -0.17 -9.63 -3.88
N PRO A 125 -1.35 -9.00 -3.82
CA PRO A 125 -1.46 -7.57 -3.60
C PRO A 125 -0.74 -7.09 -2.34
N ILE A 126 -0.17 -5.87 -2.38
CA ILE A 126 0.26 -5.15 -1.17
C ILE A 126 -0.88 -4.26 -0.72
N TYR A 127 -1.20 -4.27 0.56
CA TYR A 127 -2.25 -3.45 1.16
C TYR A 127 -1.65 -2.41 2.11
N VAL A 128 -1.66 -1.14 1.71
CA VAL A 128 -1.33 -0.02 2.58
C VAL A 128 -2.60 0.43 3.29
N ARG A 129 -2.84 -0.05 4.49
CA ARG A 129 -4.03 0.26 5.29
C ARG A 129 -3.75 1.19 6.46
N ALA A 130 -2.53 1.18 6.99
CA ALA A 130 -2.14 2.10 8.04
C ALA A 130 -1.71 3.46 7.46
N PRO A 131 -2.22 4.58 8.00
CA PRO A 131 -1.91 5.92 7.52
C PRO A 131 -0.47 6.36 7.83
N TYR A 132 -0.11 7.55 7.37
CA TYR A 132 1.15 8.23 7.63
C TYR A 132 2.38 7.50 7.07
N ILE A 133 2.37 7.26 5.76
CA ILE A 133 3.50 6.62 5.06
C ILE A 133 4.07 7.52 3.96
N THR A 134 5.40 7.57 3.86
CA THR A 134 6.12 8.11 2.71
C THR A 134 6.95 7.00 2.06
N ILE A 135 6.72 6.73 0.79
CA ILE A 135 7.51 5.80 -0.02
C ILE A 135 8.43 6.63 -0.91
N ALA A 136 9.72 6.62 -0.54
CA ALA A 136 10.74 7.49 -1.11
C ALA A 136 11.58 6.74 -2.16
N GLY A 137 11.00 6.45 -3.33
CA GLY A 137 11.67 5.70 -4.41
C GLY A 137 12.94 6.37 -4.94
N GLN A 138 13.08 7.70 -4.77
CA GLN A 138 14.30 8.43 -5.13
C GLN A 138 15.54 8.03 -4.32
N THR A 139 15.38 7.27 -3.23
CA THR A 139 16.50 6.77 -2.43
C THR A 139 17.12 5.49 -3.02
N ALA A 140 16.42 4.85 -3.93
CA ALA A 140 16.92 3.64 -4.57
C ALA A 140 18.12 3.96 -5.46
N PRO A 141 19.19 3.14 -5.42
CA PRO A 141 20.35 3.32 -6.29
C PRO A 141 20.01 3.04 -7.76
N GLY A 142 20.91 3.41 -8.66
CA GLY A 142 20.87 3.10 -10.09
C GLY A 142 19.54 3.45 -10.76
N GLU A 143 18.93 2.49 -11.41
CA GLU A 143 17.67 2.65 -12.17
C GLU A 143 16.41 2.74 -11.29
N GLY A 144 16.55 2.70 -9.96
CA GLY A 144 15.42 2.78 -9.04
C GLY A 144 14.62 1.48 -8.91
N ILE A 145 13.38 1.60 -8.40
CA ILE A 145 12.50 0.46 -8.12
C ILE A 145 11.33 0.40 -9.10
N CYS A 146 11.03 -0.81 -9.53
CA CYS A 146 9.82 -1.15 -10.28
C CYS A 146 9.06 -2.25 -9.53
N ILE A 147 7.78 -2.03 -9.29
CA ILE A 147 6.85 -3.02 -8.76
C ILE A 147 6.12 -3.64 -9.94
N ALA A 148 6.13 -4.97 -10.05
CA ALA A 148 5.49 -5.72 -11.12
C ALA A 148 4.68 -6.90 -10.58
N GLY A 149 3.78 -7.44 -11.38
CA GLY A 149 2.87 -8.53 -11.00
C GLY A 149 1.60 -7.98 -10.37
N GLU A 150 1.34 -8.35 -9.12
CA GLU A 150 0.10 -7.99 -8.44
C GLU A 150 -0.02 -6.51 -8.06
N SER A 151 -1.20 -6.11 -7.59
CA SER A 151 -1.56 -4.72 -7.33
C SER A 151 -0.91 -4.15 -6.06
N PHE A 152 -0.68 -2.84 -6.09
CA PHE A 152 -0.36 -2.03 -4.91
C PHE A 152 -1.59 -1.20 -4.57
N GLN A 153 -2.21 -1.48 -3.44
CA GLN A 153 -3.49 -0.89 -3.02
C GLN A 153 -3.29 0.03 -1.81
N VAL A 154 -3.84 1.22 -1.93
CA VAL A 154 -3.80 2.24 -0.87
C VAL A 154 -5.22 2.48 -0.37
N ASP A 155 -5.49 2.01 0.83
CA ASP A 155 -6.80 2.08 1.50
C ASP A 155 -6.71 2.93 2.79
N THR A 156 -6.07 4.09 2.70
CA THR A 156 -5.81 4.94 3.86
C THR A 156 -5.51 6.38 3.44
N HIS A 157 -5.20 7.24 4.37
CA HIS A 157 -4.87 8.64 4.15
C HIS A 157 -3.42 8.97 4.52
N ASP A 158 -2.97 10.19 4.21
CA ASP A 158 -1.61 10.68 4.47
C ASP A 158 -0.51 9.79 3.89
N VAL A 159 -0.66 9.47 2.60
CA VAL A 159 0.27 8.65 1.83
C VAL A 159 1.02 9.52 0.81
N ILE A 160 2.33 9.41 0.80
CA ILE A 160 3.21 10.04 -0.21
C ILE A 160 3.95 8.92 -0.94
N VAL A 161 3.81 8.85 -2.27
CA VAL A 161 4.55 7.90 -3.11
C VAL A 161 5.31 8.71 -4.16
N ARG A 162 6.64 8.54 -4.22
CA ARG A 162 7.49 9.28 -5.14
C ARG A 162 8.51 8.38 -5.83
N HIS A 163 8.76 8.66 -7.11
CA HIS A 163 9.80 8.02 -7.92
C HIS A 163 9.72 6.49 -7.95
N MET A 164 8.50 5.95 -7.93
CA MET A 164 8.22 4.53 -8.08
C MET A 164 7.69 4.24 -9.48
N ARG A 165 8.00 3.08 -9.99
CA ARG A 165 7.41 2.55 -11.23
C ARG A 165 6.52 1.37 -10.90
N PHE A 166 5.30 1.37 -11.41
CA PHE A 166 4.34 0.27 -11.26
C PHE A 166 4.01 -0.30 -12.64
N ARG A 167 4.15 -1.61 -12.77
CA ARG A 167 3.89 -2.39 -13.99
C ARG A 167 3.05 -3.60 -13.62
N HIS A 168 1.73 -3.40 -13.62
CA HIS A 168 0.80 -4.51 -13.49
C HIS A 168 0.86 -5.36 -14.77
N GLY A 169 0.93 -6.67 -14.65
CA GLY A 169 1.02 -7.59 -15.77
C GLY A 169 0.13 -8.80 -15.59
#